data_9a02e3e4a00cb2968030630432d4fc1c
#
_entry.id   9a02e3e4a00cb2968030630432d4fc1c
#
_cell.length_a   1.000
_cell.length_b   1.000
_cell.length_c   1.000
_cell.angle_alpha   90.00
_cell.angle_beta   90.00
_cell.angle_gamma   90.00
#
_symmetry.space_group_name_H-M   'P 1'
#
loop_
_entity.id
_entity.type
_entity.pdbx_description
1 polymer ?
#
loop_
_entity_poly.entity_id
_entity_poly.type
_entity_poly.pdbx_seq_one_letter_code
_entity_poly.pdbx_strand_id
1 'polypeptide(L)'
;ACPGNAASPLTPVFRDTAARFTRPAGPADLVDTLRGGAIFAKWQAMGADKGPLGMPTSPEAAGNGDARYVTFDRGAMYWSPVSGAQPVTGAIYDAWGALGFERGALGLPTSGEINEPQWIVQNFQHGTLNFDREKGTVTRVVDGVPLELPPATAGAPAPVQLERFTRIDYRERVALGVT
;
A
#
# COMPACT_ATOMS: atom_id res chain seq x y z
N ALA A 1 50.43 -33.65 -21.13
CA ALA A 1 49.31 -33.63 -20.23
C ALA A 1 48.79 -32.21 -20.11
N CYS A 2 47.70 -31.95 -20.73
CA CYS A 2 47.00 -30.68 -20.54
C CYS A 2 46.17 -30.73 -19.26
N PRO A 3 46.46 -29.98 -18.28
CA PRO A 3 45.53 -29.82 -17.20
C PRO A 3 44.41 -28.87 -17.65
N GLY A 4 43.48 -29.42 -18.33
CA GLY A 4 42.32 -28.65 -18.82
C GLY A 4 41.30 -28.34 -17.75
N ASN A 5 41.68 -28.09 -16.54
CA ASN A 5 40.69 -27.97 -15.48
C ASN A 5 40.65 -26.66 -14.73
N ALA A 6 41.26 -25.62 -15.26
CA ALA A 6 41.27 -24.34 -14.55
C ALA A 6 39.98 -23.55 -14.68
N ALA A 7 39.08 -23.94 -15.53
CA ALA A 7 37.84 -23.20 -15.75
C ALA A 7 36.66 -23.66 -14.88
N SER A 8 36.77 -24.82 -14.25
CA SER A 8 35.63 -25.39 -13.54
C SER A 8 35.21 -24.68 -12.24
N PRO A 9 36.08 -24.04 -11.47
CA PRO A 9 35.63 -23.42 -10.22
C PRO A 9 34.81 -22.13 -10.40
N LEU A 10 34.92 -21.49 -11.52
CA LEU A 10 34.18 -20.22 -11.74
C LEU A 10 32.73 -20.38 -12.18
N THR A 11 32.44 -21.53 -12.74
CA THR A 11 31.11 -21.79 -13.30
C THR A 11 29.99 -21.83 -12.24
N PRO A 12 30.19 -22.46 -11.07
CA PRO A 12 29.16 -22.43 -10.02
C PRO A 12 28.87 -21.03 -9.48
N VAL A 13 29.90 -20.22 -9.35
CA VAL A 13 29.76 -18.85 -8.82
C VAL A 13 28.93 -17.98 -9.76
N PHE A 14 29.14 -18.07 -11.04
CA PHE A 14 28.34 -17.34 -12.02
C PHE A 14 26.90 -17.82 -12.06
N ARG A 15 26.66 -19.11 -11.90
CA ARG A 15 25.30 -19.64 -11.88
C ARG A 15 24.54 -19.16 -10.65
N ASP A 16 25.15 -19.18 -9.49
CA ASP A 16 24.52 -18.71 -8.27
C ASP A 16 24.22 -17.20 -8.32
N THR A 17 25.14 -16.43 -8.86
CA THR A 17 24.92 -14.99 -9.02
C THR A 17 23.82 -14.69 -10.00
N ALA A 18 23.79 -15.37 -11.14
CA ALA A 18 22.73 -15.22 -12.13
C ALA A 18 21.37 -15.63 -11.56
N ALA A 19 21.31 -16.72 -10.79
CA ALA A 19 20.08 -17.17 -10.16
C ALA A 19 19.53 -16.13 -9.15
N ARG A 20 20.41 -15.45 -8.43
CA ARG A 20 19.99 -14.40 -7.50
C ARG A 20 19.38 -13.19 -8.20
N PHE A 21 19.89 -12.81 -9.37
CA PHE A 21 19.38 -11.67 -10.12
C PHE A 21 18.11 -11.98 -10.91
N THR A 22 17.90 -13.24 -11.28
CA THR A 22 16.77 -13.64 -12.11
C THR A 22 15.56 -14.12 -11.33
N ARG A 23 15.71 -14.39 -10.01
CA ARG A 23 14.61 -14.83 -9.18
C ARG A 23 13.76 -13.63 -8.76
N PRO A 24 12.47 -13.57 -9.16
CA PRO A 24 11.59 -12.54 -8.66
C PRO A 24 11.37 -12.69 -7.15
N ALA A 25 11.26 -11.57 -6.44
CA ALA A 25 10.92 -11.58 -5.03
C ALA A 25 9.52 -12.17 -4.83
N GLY A 26 9.42 -13.26 -4.08
CA GLY A 26 8.14 -13.86 -3.71
C GLY A 26 7.57 -13.24 -2.43
N PRO A 27 6.31 -13.57 -2.07
CA PRO A 27 5.69 -13.07 -0.84
C PRO A 27 6.49 -13.38 0.44
N ALA A 28 7.12 -14.55 0.50
CA ALA A 28 7.97 -14.92 1.64
C ALA A 28 9.21 -14.03 1.76
N ASP A 29 9.81 -13.64 0.63
CA ASP A 29 10.95 -12.72 0.62
C ASP A 29 10.54 -11.32 1.08
N LEU A 30 9.32 -10.87 0.73
CA LEU A 30 8.77 -9.60 1.21
C LEU A 30 8.55 -9.62 2.73
N VAL A 31 8.03 -10.72 3.27
CA VAL A 31 7.88 -10.89 4.72
C VAL A 31 9.23 -10.77 5.42
N ASP A 32 10.27 -11.38 4.87
CA ASP A 32 11.62 -11.30 5.45
C ASP A 32 12.18 -9.87 5.45
N THR A 33 11.89 -9.09 4.42
CA THR A 33 12.33 -7.68 4.37
C THR A 33 11.63 -6.79 5.39
N LEU A 34 10.46 -7.18 5.85
CA LEU A 34 9.67 -6.42 6.83
C LEU A 34 10.02 -6.76 8.28
N ARG A 35 10.76 -7.84 8.53
CA ARG A 35 11.08 -8.31 9.87
C ARG A 35 11.74 -7.23 10.70
N GLY A 36 11.31 -7.13 11.97
CA GLY A 36 11.86 -6.18 12.94
C GLY A 36 11.26 -4.79 12.88
N GLY A 37 10.40 -4.48 11.90
CA GLY A 37 9.73 -3.19 11.79
C GLY A 37 8.39 -3.14 12.52
N ALA A 38 7.89 -1.92 12.74
CA ALA A 38 6.61 -1.69 13.40
C ALA A 38 5.44 -2.21 12.58
N ILE A 39 5.50 -2.09 11.25
CA ILE A 39 4.48 -2.62 10.34
C ILE A 39 4.41 -4.15 10.45
N PHE A 40 5.56 -4.80 10.48
CA PHE A 40 5.63 -6.26 10.65
C PHE A 40 5.03 -6.71 11.98
N ALA A 41 5.37 -6.05 13.07
CA ALA A 41 4.85 -6.38 14.39
C ALA A 41 3.32 -6.23 14.46
N LYS A 42 2.78 -5.17 13.88
CA LYS A 42 1.33 -4.95 13.81
C LYS A 42 0.64 -5.99 12.93
N TRP A 43 1.21 -6.30 11.78
CA TRP A 43 0.69 -7.31 10.86
C TRP A 43 0.61 -8.69 11.54
N GLN A 44 1.66 -9.08 12.26
CA GLN A 44 1.64 -10.33 13.03
C GLN A 44 0.56 -10.33 14.12
N ALA A 45 0.41 -9.21 14.83
CA ALA A 45 -0.62 -9.08 15.87
C ALA A 45 -2.04 -9.17 15.31
N MET A 46 -2.24 -8.84 14.02
CA MET A 46 -3.51 -8.93 13.33
C MET A 46 -3.81 -10.31 12.71
N GLY A 47 -2.91 -11.27 12.87
CA GLY A 47 -3.07 -12.63 12.34
C GLY A 47 -2.24 -12.94 11.10
N ALA A 48 -1.34 -12.08 10.72
CA ALA A 48 -0.43 -12.24 9.59
C ALA A 48 -1.18 -12.56 8.27
N ASP A 49 -0.75 -13.57 7.55
CA ASP A 49 -1.36 -14.01 6.28
C ASP A 49 -2.84 -14.40 6.40
N LYS A 50 -3.27 -14.82 7.59
CA LYS A 50 -4.67 -15.19 7.89
C LYS A 50 -5.51 -14.03 8.40
N GLY A 51 -4.87 -12.90 8.65
CA GLY A 51 -5.54 -11.68 9.10
C GLY A 51 -6.25 -10.92 7.98
N PRO A 52 -6.85 -9.78 8.31
CA PRO A 52 -7.65 -9.00 7.35
C PRO A 52 -6.85 -8.42 6.18
N LEU A 53 -5.55 -8.22 6.33
CA LEU A 53 -4.67 -7.69 5.27
C LEU A 53 -4.20 -8.74 4.27
N GLY A 54 -4.00 -9.97 4.70
CA GLY A 54 -3.39 -11.01 3.88
C GLY A 54 -1.86 -10.89 3.82
N MET A 55 -1.27 -11.31 2.71
CA MET A 55 0.17 -11.25 2.49
C MET A 55 0.63 -9.89 1.98
N PRO A 56 1.86 -9.46 2.31
CA PRO A 56 2.41 -8.24 1.73
C PRO A 56 2.62 -8.40 0.22
N THR A 57 2.34 -7.34 -0.52
CA THR A 57 2.51 -7.26 -1.97
C THR A 57 3.61 -6.31 -2.40
N SER A 58 4.17 -5.53 -1.46
CA SER A 58 5.29 -4.63 -1.70
C SER A 58 6.29 -4.65 -0.54
N PRO A 59 7.55 -4.29 -0.77
CA PRO A 59 8.44 -3.94 0.33
C PRO A 59 7.98 -2.68 1.03
N GLU A 60 8.54 -2.39 2.20
CA GLU A 60 8.31 -1.13 2.89
C GLU A 60 8.85 0.04 2.07
N ALA A 61 8.01 1.04 1.88
CA ALA A 61 8.33 2.21 1.07
C ALA A 61 8.08 3.50 1.88
N ALA A 62 8.70 4.58 1.43
CA ALA A 62 8.48 5.90 2.01
C ALA A 62 7.12 6.45 1.56
N GLY A 63 6.35 6.92 2.53
CA GLY A 63 5.12 7.67 2.30
C GLY A 63 5.35 9.18 2.30
N ASN A 64 4.33 9.92 2.68
CA ASN A 64 4.45 11.37 2.80
C ASN A 64 5.12 11.75 4.13
N GLY A 65 6.10 12.66 4.07
CA GLY A 65 6.87 13.04 5.24
C GLY A 65 7.70 11.89 5.81
N ASP A 66 7.61 11.64 7.10
CA ASP A 66 8.31 10.56 7.79
C ASP A 66 7.52 9.23 7.78
N ALA A 67 6.41 9.17 7.05
CA ALA A 67 5.59 7.98 6.98
C ALA A 67 6.24 6.88 6.15
N ARG A 68 5.90 5.64 6.50
CA ARG A 68 6.27 4.45 5.75
C ARG A 68 5.05 3.57 5.55
N TYR A 69 5.03 2.80 4.48
CA TYR A 69 3.89 1.95 4.20
C TYR A 69 4.28 0.64 3.50
N VAL A 70 3.40 -0.32 3.63
CA VAL A 70 3.44 -1.60 2.92
C VAL A 70 2.05 -1.87 2.36
N THR A 71 1.97 -2.29 1.11
CA THR A 71 0.73 -2.78 0.53
C THR A 71 0.57 -4.28 0.78
N PHE A 72 -0.68 -4.69 0.93
CA PHE A 72 -1.08 -6.08 1.19
C PHE A 72 -2.17 -6.50 0.22
N ASP A 73 -2.54 -7.78 0.23
CA ASP A 73 -3.57 -8.33 -0.64
C ASP A 73 -4.92 -7.58 -0.56
N ARG A 74 -5.30 -7.14 0.64
CA ARG A 74 -6.61 -6.53 0.91
C ARG A 74 -6.55 -5.12 1.47
N GLY A 75 -5.44 -4.44 1.32
CA GLY A 75 -5.28 -3.08 1.80
C GLY A 75 -3.84 -2.65 1.92
N ALA A 76 -3.56 -1.78 2.88
CA ALA A 76 -2.23 -1.32 3.20
C ALA A 76 -2.08 -1.05 4.69
N MET A 77 -0.85 -0.97 5.15
CA MET A 77 -0.53 -0.52 6.49
C MET A 77 0.42 0.67 6.40
N TYR A 78 0.07 1.74 7.07
CA TYR A 78 0.86 2.97 7.13
C TYR A 78 1.39 3.18 8.53
N TRP A 79 2.65 3.51 8.62
CA TRP A 79 3.30 3.86 9.87
C TRP A 79 3.69 5.34 9.85
N SER A 80 3.51 5.99 10.99
CA SER A 80 4.06 7.32 11.24
C SER A 80 4.57 7.42 12.68
N PRO A 81 5.50 8.35 12.97
CA PRO A 81 6.00 8.53 14.33
C PRO A 81 4.92 8.87 15.35
N VAL A 82 3.85 9.51 14.90
CA VAL A 82 2.76 9.99 15.76
C VAL A 82 1.72 8.91 16.02
N SER A 83 1.35 8.16 14.97
CA SER A 83 0.20 7.24 15.03
C SER A 83 0.62 5.77 15.14
N GLY A 84 1.89 5.45 14.92
CA GLY A 84 2.34 4.07 14.78
C GLY A 84 1.83 3.40 13.51
N ALA A 85 1.86 2.09 13.47
CA ALA A 85 1.37 1.31 12.33
C ALA A 85 -0.15 1.18 12.39
N GLN A 86 -0.84 1.64 11.34
CA GLN A 86 -2.30 1.59 11.23
C GLN A 86 -2.71 0.91 9.93
N PRO A 87 -3.55 -0.13 9.99
CA PRO A 87 -4.07 -0.81 8.81
C PRO A 87 -5.24 -0.05 8.20
N VAL A 88 -5.36 -0.08 6.87
CA VAL A 88 -6.53 0.39 6.13
C VAL A 88 -6.95 -0.71 5.17
N THR A 89 -8.18 -1.18 5.26
CA THR A 89 -8.68 -2.33 4.49
C THR A 89 -10.06 -2.08 3.90
N GLY A 90 -10.43 -2.91 2.94
CA GLY A 90 -11.78 -2.98 2.39
C GLY A 90 -12.27 -1.69 1.74
N ALA A 91 -13.56 -1.40 1.93
CA ALA A 91 -14.21 -0.22 1.33
C ALA A 91 -13.60 1.10 1.79
N ILE A 92 -13.11 1.17 3.03
CA ILE A 92 -12.42 2.36 3.55
C ILE A 92 -11.10 2.57 2.81
N TYR A 93 -10.34 1.50 2.55
CA TYR A 93 -9.11 1.58 1.77
C TYR A 93 -9.38 2.09 0.34
N ASP A 94 -10.40 1.56 -0.32
CA ASP A 94 -10.78 1.97 -1.66
C ASP A 94 -11.20 3.44 -1.72
N ALA A 95 -12.00 3.87 -0.76
CA ALA A 95 -12.44 5.26 -0.65
C ALA A 95 -11.27 6.21 -0.38
N TRP A 96 -10.38 5.82 0.53
CA TRP A 96 -9.19 6.61 0.86
C TRP A 96 -8.24 6.72 -0.34
N GLY A 97 -8.09 5.63 -1.10
CA GLY A 97 -7.32 5.62 -2.35
C GLY A 97 -7.91 6.57 -3.39
N ALA A 98 -9.21 6.59 -3.56
CA ALA A 98 -9.89 7.52 -4.45
C ALA A 98 -9.70 8.99 -4.04
N LEU A 99 -9.46 9.26 -2.76
CA LEU A 99 -9.19 10.60 -2.23
C LEU A 99 -7.70 10.99 -2.25
N GLY A 100 -6.82 10.11 -2.72
CA GLY A 100 -5.38 10.40 -2.86
C GLY A 100 -4.49 9.82 -1.79
N PHE A 101 -4.97 8.86 -1.02
CA PHE A 101 -4.22 8.25 0.09
C PHE A 101 -3.73 9.31 1.09
N GLU A 102 -2.52 9.15 1.62
CA GLU A 102 -1.94 10.06 2.61
C GLU A 102 -1.66 11.47 2.08
N ARG A 103 -1.68 11.65 0.77
CA ARG A 103 -1.48 12.95 0.12
C ARG A 103 -2.79 13.68 -0.17
N GLY A 104 -3.90 13.00 0.03
CA GLY A 104 -5.23 13.58 -0.11
C GLY A 104 -5.66 14.41 1.11
N ALA A 105 -6.91 14.84 1.09
CA ALA A 105 -7.46 15.72 2.12
C ALA A 105 -7.49 15.10 3.53
N LEU A 106 -7.57 13.77 3.63
CA LEU A 106 -7.62 13.08 4.92
C LEU A 106 -6.25 12.89 5.58
N GLY A 107 -5.18 12.81 4.79
CA GLY A 107 -3.84 12.53 5.31
C GLY A 107 -3.66 11.07 5.72
N LEU A 108 -2.78 10.83 6.69
CA LEU A 108 -2.44 9.50 7.19
C LEU A 108 -3.52 8.95 8.13
N PRO A 109 -3.70 7.61 8.18
CA PRO A 109 -4.57 6.99 9.17
C PRO A 109 -3.97 7.16 10.57
N THR A 110 -4.82 7.52 11.53
CA THR A 110 -4.46 7.72 12.93
C THR A 110 -5.01 6.64 13.85
N SER A 111 -5.89 5.80 13.34
CA SER A 111 -6.44 4.65 14.05
C SER A 111 -6.63 3.47 13.11
N GLY A 112 -6.87 2.29 13.67
CA GLY A 112 -7.45 1.18 12.95
C GLY A 112 -8.96 1.36 12.77
N GLU A 113 -9.63 0.35 12.26
CA GLU A 113 -11.09 0.35 12.14
C GLU A 113 -11.75 0.29 13.51
N ILE A 114 -12.73 1.16 13.72
CA ILE A 114 -13.60 1.19 14.90
C ILE A 114 -14.93 0.62 14.47
N ASN A 115 -15.29 -0.52 15.04
CA ASN A 115 -16.51 -1.23 14.69
C ASN A 115 -17.66 -0.77 15.58
N GLU A 116 -18.63 -0.12 14.99
CA GLU A 116 -19.89 0.27 15.60
C GLU A 116 -21.04 -0.57 15.00
N PRO A 117 -22.22 -0.63 15.61
CA PRO A 117 -23.32 -1.49 15.12
C PRO A 117 -23.69 -1.26 13.66
N GLN A 118 -23.83 -0.01 13.24
CA GLN A 118 -24.17 0.37 11.87
C GLN A 118 -22.96 0.76 11.03
N TRP A 119 -21.88 1.23 11.67
CA TRP A 119 -20.77 1.88 11.00
C TRP A 119 -19.44 1.16 11.26
N ILE A 120 -18.56 1.21 10.27
CA ILE A 120 -17.12 1.03 10.50
C ILE A 120 -16.49 2.40 10.29
N VAL A 121 -15.84 2.91 11.33
CA VAL A 121 -15.24 4.24 11.34
C VAL A 121 -13.72 4.11 11.36
N GLN A 122 -13.04 4.90 10.59
CA GLN A 122 -11.59 5.04 10.69
C GLN A 122 -11.19 6.51 10.73
N ASN A 123 -10.31 6.83 11.67
CA ASN A 123 -9.80 8.18 11.84
C ASN A 123 -8.55 8.40 11.01
N PHE A 124 -8.44 9.60 10.47
CA PHE A 124 -7.31 10.10 9.72
C PHE A 124 -6.87 11.45 10.32
N GLN A 125 -5.75 11.99 9.85
CA GLN A 125 -5.19 13.24 10.38
C GLN A 125 -6.16 14.43 10.29
N HIS A 126 -6.96 14.48 9.24
CA HIS A 126 -7.83 15.62 8.93
C HIS A 126 -9.32 15.26 8.85
N GLY A 127 -9.69 14.07 9.28
CA GLY A 127 -11.09 13.67 9.24
C GLY A 127 -11.29 12.18 9.46
N THR A 128 -12.42 11.68 8.99
CA THR A 128 -12.81 10.28 9.14
C THR A 128 -13.39 9.72 7.84
N LEU A 129 -13.33 8.39 7.71
CA LEU A 129 -14.12 7.63 6.75
C LEU A 129 -15.06 6.72 7.52
N ASN A 130 -16.33 6.75 7.18
CA ASN A 130 -17.39 6.01 7.83
C ASN A 130 -18.07 5.12 6.80
N PHE A 131 -17.92 3.81 6.94
CA PHE A 131 -18.60 2.83 6.10
C PHE A 131 -19.95 2.47 6.71
N ASP A 132 -21.02 2.67 5.96
CA ASP A 132 -22.38 2.29 6.35
C ASP A 132 -22.63 0.83 5.97
N ARG A 133 -22.83 -0.03 6.96
CA ARG A 133 -23.04 -1.46 6.76
C ARG A 133 -24.35 -1.77 6.04
N GLU A 134 -25.36 -0.92 6.22
CA GLU A 134 -26.68 -1.09 5.63
C GLU A 134 -26.71 -0.65 4.17
N LYS A 135 -26.12 0.50 3.88
CA LYS A 135 -26.10 1.07 2.52
C LYS A 135 -24.93 0.59 1.67
N GLY A 136 -23.86 0.11 2.31
CA GLY A 136 -22.60 -0.25 1.62
C GLY A 136 -21.84 0.96 1.08
N THR A 137 -22.09 2.16 1.59
CA THR A 137 -21.45 3.40 1.13
C THR A 137 -20.45 3.92 2.15
N VAL A 138 -19.51 4.74 1.70
CA VAL A 138 -18.53 5.39 2.56
C VAL A 138 -18.79 6.90 2.56
N THR A 139 -18.86 7.47 3.75
CA THR A 139 -18.98 8.93 3.94
C THR A 139 -17.63 9.47 4.43
N ARG A 140 -17.12 10.45 3.70
CA ARG A 140 -15.94 11.22 4.09
C ARG A 140 -16.38 12.39 4.96
N VAL A 141 -15.74 12.57 6.10
CA VAL A 141 -15.92 13.77 6.93
C VAL A 141 -14.56 14.48 7.05
N VAL A 142 -14.47 15.67 6.50
CA VAL A 142 -13.29 16.54 6.58
C VAL A 142 -13.74 17.89 7.12
N ASP A 143 -13.08 18.40 8.14
CA ASP A 143 -13.44 19.65 8.82
C ASP A 143 -14.91 19.73 9.24
N GLY A 144 -15.46 18.58 9.65
CA GLY A 144 -16.86 18.47 10.05
C GLY A 144 -17.88 18.44 8.92
N VAL A 145 -17.44 18.46 7.66
CA VAL A 145 -18.33 18.43 6.48
C VAL A 145 -18.42 17.01 5.94
N PRO A 146 -19.60 16.37 6.03
CA PRO A 146 -19.82 15.05 5.47
C PRO A 146 -20.04 15.10 3.96
N LEU A 147 -19.47 14.11 3.26
CA LEU A 147 -19.68 13.87 1.84
C LEU A 147 -19.77 12.38 1.58
N GLU A 148 -20.92 11.92 1.12
CA GLU A 148 -21.07 10.53 0.72
C GLU A 148 -20.34 10.29 -0.60
N LEU A 149 -19.47 9.27 -0.61
CA LEU A 149 -18.70 8.91 -1.78
C LEU A 149 -19.45 7.88 -2.61
N PRO A 150 -19.34 7.92 -3.94
CA PRO A 150 -19.93 6.89 -4.78
C PRO A 150 -19.31 5.53 -4.45
N PRO A 151 -20.07 4.42 -4.56
CA PRO A 151 -19.54 3.09 -4.34
C PRO A 151 -18.39 2.80 -5.31
N ALA A 152 -17.32 2.22 -4.79
CA ALA A 152 -16.21 1.80 -5.62
C ALA A 152 -16.69 0.75 -6.61
N THR A 153 -16.51 1.01 -7.91
CA THR A 153 -16.84 0.04 -8.95
C THR A 153 -15.74 -1.01 -8.98
N ALA A 154 -16.11 -2.26 -8.73
CA ALA A 154 -15.17 -3.37 -8.77
C ALA A 154 -14.46 -3.43 -10.13
N GLY A 155 -13.13 -3.42 -10.14
CA GLY A 155 -12.30 -3.48 -11.34
C GLY A 155 -11.93 -2.13 -11.96
N ALA A 156 -12.39 -1.01 -11.41
CA ALA A 156 -11.85 0.29 -11.82
C ALA A 156 -10.44 0.45 -11.22
N PRO A 157 -9.41 0.71 -12.05
CA PRO A 157 -8.11 1.10 -11.51
C PRO A 157 -8.29 2.33 -10.65
N ALA A 158 -7.58 2.40 -9.53
CA ALA A 158 -7.68 3.54 -8.63
C ALA A 158 -7.58 4.85 -9.43
N PRO A 159 -8.64 5.65 -9.48
CA PRO A 159 -8.67 6.83 -10.37
C PRO A 159 -7.51 7.78 -10.14
N VAL A 160 -7.01 7.79 -8.93
CA VAL A 160 -5.92 8.65 -8.49
C VAL A 160 -4.57 8.28 -9.12
N GLN A 161 -4.31 7.01 -9.31
CA GLN A 161 -3.08 6.60 -10.00
C GLN A 161 -3.12 6.98 -11.48
N LEU A 162 -4.28 6.80 -12.11
CA LEU A 162 -4.47 7.21 -13.50
C LEU A 162 -4.33 8.71 -13.68
N GLU A 163 -4.90 9.50 -12.78
CA GLU A 163 -4.77 10.96 -12.84
C GLU A 163 -3.33 11.43 -12.69
N ARG A 164 -2.54 10.77 -11.86
CA ARG A 164 -1.11 11.09 -11.72
C ARG A 164 -0.35 10.84 -13.01
N PHE A 165 -0.56 9.71 -13.63
CA PHE A 165 0.07 9.38 -14.90
C PHE A 165 -0.41 10.29 -16.02
N THR A 166 -1.69 10.54 -16.08
CA THR A 166 -2.27 11.44 -17.09
C THR A 166 -1.74 12.85 -16.97
N ARG A 167 -1.54 13.36 -15.76
CA ARG A 167 -0.94 14.67 -15.54
C ARG A 167 0.51 14.74 -15.97
N ILE A 168 1.27 13.71 -15.68
CA ILE A 168 2.67 13.64 -16.09
C ILE A 168 2.76 13.59 -17.60
N ASP A 169 2.00 12.72 -18.23
CA ASP A 169 1.96 12.62 -19.69
C ASP A 169 1.52 13.90 -20.36
N TYR A 170 0.55 14.58 -19.80
CA TYR A 170 0.09 15.84 -20.33
C TYR A 170 1.17 16.93 -20.24
N ARG A 171 1.84 17.01 -19.10
CA ARG A 171 2.95 17.96 -18.94
C ARG A 171 4.12 17.66 -19.85
N GLU A 172 4.46 16.40 -20.00
CA GLU A 172 5.51 15.99 -20.93
C GLU A 172 5.16 16.35 -22.37
N ARG A 173 3.94 16.10 -22.79
CA ARG A 173 3.47 16.47 -24.13
C ARG A 173 3.49 17.96 -24.36
N VAL A 174 3.09 18.73 -23.39
CA VAL A 174 3.14 20.19 -23.45
C VAL A 174 4.59 20.69 -23.44
N ALA A 175 5.44 20.09 -22.61
CA ALA A 175 6.86 20.44 -22.55
C ALA A 175 7.62 20.11 -23.84
N LEU A 176 7.20 19.07 -24.57
CA LEU A 176 7.76 18.68 -25.87
C LEU A 176 7.26 19.54 -27.02
N GLY A 177 6.38 20.51 -26.77
CA GLY A 177 5.87 21.39 -27.81
C GLY A 177 5.03 20.70 -28.87
N VAL A 178 4.47 19.57 -28.53
CA VAL A 178 3.57 18.84 -29.42
C VAL A 178 2.23 19.55 -29.40
N THR A 179 2.10 20.43 -30.28
CA THR A 179 0.84 21.08 -30.57
C THR A 179 0.18 20.43 -31.76
#